data_7adbc47448d5be697a118544c638bd39
#
_entry.id   7adbc47448d5be697a118544c638bd39
#
_cell.length_a   1.000
_cell.length_b   1.000
_cell.length_c   1.000
_cell.angle_alpha   90.00
_cell.angle_beta   90.00
_cell.angle_gamma   90.00
#
_symmetry.space_group_name_H-M   'P 1'
#
loop_
_entity.id
_entity.type
_entity.pdbx_description
1 polymer ?
#
loop_
_entity_poly.entity_id
_entity_poly.type
_entity_poly.pdbx_seq_one_letter_code
_entity_poly.pdbx_strand_id
1 'polypeptide(L)'
;MNQTDTWHADPLTWGHGPRVFEMFLEPTCPFSVKALGKLDQTLALAGEDRVTIKIRLHSQPWHMYSGVIVRCIFAAATLPGGREAAQAVLAAVYAHRDEFEFDHHATGANRDATPNDIIRRIEGYSGLRLMQAFDIPDLDKATKRETRYARQNGIHVSPSFMIDGIVQPDMSSGDAVADWVKRLA
;
A
#
# COMPACT_ATOMS: atom_id res chain seq x y z
N MET A 1 -9.09 -34.49 -1.82
CA MET A 1 -9.82 -33.30 -2.30
C MET A 1 -8.90 -32.10 -2.07
N ASN A 2 -8.18 -31.69 -3.12
CA ASN A 2 -7.31 -30.53 -3.03
C ASN A 2 -8.18 -29.28 -3.21
N GLN A 3 -8.54 -28.63 -2.11
CA GLN A 3 -8.85 -27.22 -2.18
C GLN A 3 -7.55 -26.53 -2.53
N THR A 4 -7.41 -26.12 -3.77
CA THR A 4 -6.47 -25.06 -4.12
C THR A 4 -7.00 -23.82 -3.42
N ASP A 5 -6.49 -23.53 -2.22
CA ASP A 5 -6.67 -22.25 -1.59
C ASP A 5 -6.11 -21.20 -2.57
N THR A 6 -7.01 -20.61 -3.33
CA THR A 6 -6.68 -19.46 -4.17
C THR A 6 -6.34 -18.32 -3.21
N TRP A 7 -5.06 -18.02 -3.09
CA TRP A 7 -4.61 -16.91 -2.28
C TRP A 7 -5.29 -15.61 -2.76
N HIS A 8 -5.89 -14.90 -1.85
CA HIS A 8 -6.48 -13.59 -2.11
C HIS A 8 -5.69 -12.53 -1.34
N ALA A 9 -5.22 -11.52 -2.05
CA ALA A 9 -4.69 -10.33 -1.39
C ALA A 9 -5.87 -9.56 -0.78
N ASP A 10 -6.02 -9.68 0.52
CA ASP A 10 -6.88 -8.77 1.25
C ASP A 10 -6.16 -7.45 1.47
N PRO A 11 -6.88 -6.33 1.49
CA PRO A 11 -6.26 -5.06 1.85
C PRO A 11 -5.65 -5.15 3.24
N LEU A 12 -4.52 -4.48 3.45
CA LEU A 12 -3.93 -4.34 4.77
C LEU A 12 -4.94 -3.64 5.68
N THR A 13 -5.37 -4.33 6.74
CA THR A 13 -6.53 -3.91 7.52
C THR A 13 -6.18 -3.77 8.99
N TRP A 14 -6.64 -2.69 9.63
CA TRP A 14 -6.53 -2.38 11.06
C TRP A 14 -7.90 -2.03 11.63
N GLY A 15 -8.14 -2.41 12.87
CA GLY A 15 -9.46 -2.26 13.51
C GLY A 15 -10.50 -3.23 12.95
N HIS A 16 -11.71 -3.17 13.51
CA HIS A 16 -12.81 -4.08 13.18
C HIS A 16 -14.19 -3.42 13.32
N GLY A 17 -14.20 -2.09 13.40
CA GLY A 17 -15.44 -1.31 13.51
C GLY A 17 -16.25 -1.22 12.22
N PRO A 18 -17.52 -0.81 12.30
CA PRO A 18 -18.43 -0.75 11.17
C PRO A 18 -18.10 0.38 10.18
N ARG A 19 -17.48 1.48 10.64
CA ARG A 19 -17.05 2.58 9.78
C ARG A 19 -15.82 2.18 9.00
N VAL A 20 -15.86 2.16 7.68
CA VAL A 20 -14.76 1.74 6.82
C VAL A 20 -14.03 2.95 6.25
N PHE A 21 -12.76 3.09 6.60
CA PHE A 21 -11.86 4.12 6.07
C PHE A 21 -10.83 3.48 5.15
N GLU A 22 -10.85 3.80 3.86
CA GLU A 22 -9.92 3.27 2.87
C GLU A 22 -8.95 4.36 2.44
N MET A 23 -7.66 4.03 2.49
CA MET A 23 -6.57 4.90 2.08
C MET A 23 -5.90 4.30 0.85
N PHE A 24 -6.01 4.95 -0.30
CA PHE A 24 -5.38 4.53 -1.56
C PHE A 24 -3.99 5.13 -1.65
N LEU A 25 -2.99 4.29 -1.46
CA LEU A 25 -1.60 4.71 -1.30
C LEU A 25 -0.71 4.12 -2.40
N GLU A 26 0.13 4.95 -2.98
CA GLU A 26 1.24 4.53 -3.83
C GLU A 26 2.50 4.39 -2.95
N PRO A 27 3.24 3.26 -3.00
CA PRO A 27 4.30 2.95 -2.04
C PRO A 27 5.49 3.91 -2.04
N THR A 28 5.75 4.64 -3.12
CA THR A 28 6.88 5.57 -3.21
C THR A 28 6.45 7.05 -3.18
N CYS A 29 5.15 7.32 -3.15
CA CYS A 29 4.62 8.68 -3.08
C CYS A 29 4.88 9.31 -1.69
N PRO A 30 5.55 10.46 -1.59
CA PRO A 30 5.87 11.10 -0.30
C PRO A 30 4.61 11.51 0.48
N PHE A 31 3.54 11.85 -0.22
CA PHE A 31 2.25 12.17 0.41
C PHE A 31 1.55 10.92 0.96
N SER A 32 1.74 9.76 0.32
CA SER A 32 1.27 8.47 0.84
C SER A 32 2.02 8.07 2.10
N VAL A 33 3.34 8.28 2.15
CA VAL A 33 4.16 8.09 3.38
C VAL A 33 3.61 8.93 4.52
N LYS A 34 3.34 10.22 4.25
CA LYS A 34 2.78 11.13 5.24
C LYS A 34 1.40 10.69 5.72
N ALA A 35 0.55 10.20 4.82
CA ALA A 35 -0.77 9.68 5.17
C ALA A 35 -0.68 8.42 6.04
N LEU A 36 0.16 7.44 5.65
CA LEU A 36 0.35 6.22 6.42
C LEU A 36 0.89 6.49 7.82
N GLY A 37 1.79 7.44 7.98
CA GLY A 37 2.33 7.84 9.29
C GLY A 37 1.29 8.35 10.29
N LYS A 38 0.05 8.60 9.85
CA LYS A 38 -1.07 9.00 10.70
C LYS A 38 -1.99 7.83 11.10
N LEU A 39 -1.77 6.63 10.54
CA LEU A 39 -2.68 5.50 10.70
C LEU A 39 -2.90 5.15 12.17
N ASP A 40 -1.82 4.90 12.92
CA ASP A 40 -1.89 4.44 14.30
C ASP A 40 -2.60 5.49 15.19
N GLN A 41 -2.26 6.76 15.02
CA GLN A 41 -2.91 7.83 15.77
C GLN A 41 -4.39 7.98 15.39
N THR A 42 -4.72 7.82 14.10
CA THR A 42 -6.12 7.86 13.64
C THR A 42 -6.91 6.72 14.25
N LEU A 43 -6.36 5.50 14.23
CA LEU A 43 -7.01 4.32 14.81
C LEU A 43 -7.21 4.46 16.33
N ALA A 44 -6.17 4.91 17.04
CA ALA A 44 -6.22 5.11 18.48
C ALA A 44 -7.28 6.14 18.89
N LEU A 45 -7.41 7.25 18.16
CA LEU A 45 -8.38 8.31 18.46
C LEU A 45 -9.80 7.97 17.99
N ALA A 46 -9.95 7.27 16.87
CA ALA A 46 -11.25 6.85 16.35
C ALA A 46 -11.83 5.66 17.11
N GLY A 47 -10.97 4.74 17.57
CA GLY A 47 -11.34 3.50 18.26
C GLY A 47 -11.41 2.30 17.30
N GLU A 48 -10.70 1.23 17.65
CA GLU A 48 -10.61 0.01 16.83
C GLU A 48 -11.94 -0.72 16.65
N ASP A 49 -12.85 -0.57 17.60
CA ASP A 49 -14.21 -1.11 17.61
C ASP A 49 -15.20 -0.26 16.80
N ARG A 50 -14.81 0.95 16.43
CA ARG A 50 -15.65 1.89 15.66
C ARG A 50 -15.23 2.02 14.21
N VAL A 51 -13.94 1.87 13.93
CA VAL A 51 -13.36 2.09 12.59
C VAL A 51 -12.58 0.86 12.12
N THR A 52 -12.72 0.55 10.85
CA THR A 52 -11.85 -0.37 10.10
C THR A 52 -11.07 0.44 9.07
N ILE A 53 -9.75 0.54 9.22
CA ILE A 53 -8.86 1.21 8.27
C ILE A 53 -8.32 0.18 7.29
N LYS A 54 -8.43 0.45 5.98
CA LYS A 54 -7.92 -0.43 4.92
C LYS A 54 -6.94 0.34 4.04
N ILE A 55 -5.73 -0.19 3.90
CA ILE A 55 -4.77 0.32 2.92
C ILE A 55 -5.01 -0.40 1.60
N ARG A 56 -5.30 0.37 0.55
CA ARG A 56 -5.42 -0.04 -0.84
C ARG A 56 -4.14 0.36 -1.58
N LEU A 57 -3.41 -0.61 -2.08
CA LEU A 57 -2.19 -0.32 -2.83
C LEU A 57 -2.54 0.13 -4.25
N HIS A 58 -2.15 1.35 -4.57
CA HIS A 58 -2.50 2.01 -5.82
C HIS A 58 -1.24 2.35 -6.62
N SER A 59 -0.92 1.50 -7.61
CA SER A 59 0.23 1.74 -8.49
C SER A 59 -0.02 2.92 -9.42
N GLN A 60 1.00 3.77 -9.56
CA GLN A 60 0.96 4.95 -10.42
C GLN A 60 2.03 4.86 -11.52
N PRO A 61 1.69 5.17 -12.79
CA PRO A 61 2.60 4.96 -13.91
C PRO A 61 3.82 5.89 -13.93
N TRP A 62 3.76 7.03 -13.24
CA TRP A 62 4.89 7.95 -13.12
C TRP A 62 5.88 7.59 -12.01
N HIS A 63 5.56 6.60 -11.18
CA HIS A 63 6.47 5.95 -10.24
C HIS A 63 6.96 4.65 -10.88
N MET A 64 8.11 4.67 -11.51
CA MET A 64 8.58 3.61 -12.42
C MET A 64 8.53 2.21 -11.81
N TYR A 65 8.90 2.05 -10.55
CA TYR A 65 8.94 0.75 -9.89
C TYR A 65 7.69 0.43 -9.07
N SER A 66 6.67 1.28 -9.11
CA SER A 66 5.44 1.14 -8.34
C SER A 66 4.81 -0.25 -8.49
N GLY A 67 4.68 -0.75 -9.71
CA GLY A 67 4.11 -2.08 -9.97
C GLY A 67 4.92 -3.22 -9.35
N VAL A 68 6.26 -3.14 -9.40
CA VAL A 68 7.16 -4.13 -8.77
C VAL A 68 7.02 -4.09 -7.26
N ILE A 69 7.00 -2.89 -6.68
CA ILE A 69 6.92 -2.68 -5.22
C ILE A 69 5.56 -3.13 -4.68
N VAL A 70 4.46 -2.76 -5.33
CA VAL A 70 3.12 -3.23 -4.97
C VAL A 70 3.06 -4.76 -4.97
N ARG A 71 3.63 -5.40 -6.01
CA ARG A 71 3.71 -6.85 -6.08
C ARG A 71 4.57 -7.45 -4.97
N CYS A 72 5.68 -6.80 -4.56
CA CYS A 72 6.49 -7.22 -3.42
C CYS A 72 5.70 -7.19 -2.10
N ILE A 73 4.88 -6.15 -1.88
CA ILE A 73 4.04 -6.05 -0.69
C ILE A 73 3.01 -7.17 -0.65
N PHE A 74 2.36 -7.48 -1.79
CA PHE A 74 1.45 -8.63 -1.87
C PHE A 74 2.19 -9.97 -1.72
N ALA A 75 3.40 -10.12 -2.28
CA ALA A 75 4.24 -11.29 -2.08
C ALA A 75 4.55 -11.51 -0.59
N ALA A 76 4.91 -10.44 0.12
CA ALA A 76 5.15 -10.49 1.55
C ALA A 76 3.90 -10.96 2.34
N ALA A 77 2.71 -10.54 1.91
CA ALA A 77 1.45 -10.98 2.53
C ALA A 77 1.19 -12.48 2.40
N THR A 78 1.88 -13.19 1.49
CA THR A 78 1.81 -14.66 1.36
C THR A 78 2.77 -15.41 2.27
N LEU A 79 3.72 -14.71 2.89
CA LEU A 79 4.72 -15.30 3.77
C LEU A 79 4.14 -15.54 5.18
N PRO A 80 4.82 -16.39 6.00
CA PRO A 80 4.54 -16.43 7.43
C PRO A 80 4.62 -15.02 8.02
N GLY A 81 3.60 -14.61 8.76
CA GLY A 81 3.42 -13.24 9.24
C GLY A 81 2.40 -12.42 8.43
N GLY A 82 2.05 -12.84 7.21
CA GLY A 82 0.92 -12.25 6.46
C GLY A 82 0.96 -10.72 6.40
N ARG A 83 0.00 -10.06 7.05
CA ARG A 83 -0.12 -8.60 7.10
C ARG A 83 1.14 -7.92 7.66
N GLU A 84 1.72 -8.46 8.73
CA GLU A 84 2.90 -7.90 9.38
C GLU A 84 4.12 -7.93 8.45
N ALA A 85 4.27 -9.00 7.66
CA ALA A 85 5.32 -9.08 6.64
C ALA A 85 5.09 -8.04 5.52
N ALA A 86 3.87 -7.86 5.05
CA ALA A 86 3.52 -6.83 4.08
C ALA A 86 3.77 -5.41 4.63
N GLN A 87 3.45 -5.16 5.91
CA GLN A 87 3.76 -3.91 6.59
C GLN A 87 5.27 -3.65 6.67
N ALA A 88 6.07 -4.68 6.98
CA ALA A 88 7.52 -4.54 7.05
C ALA A 88 8.10 -4.14 5.69
N VAL A 89 7.60 -4.70 4.58
CA VAL A 89 8.01 -4.27 3.23
C VAL A 89 7.60 -2.83 2.96
N LEU A 90 6.36 -2.45 3.28
CA LEU A 90 5.86 -1.09 3.07
C LEU A 90 6.67 -0.07 3.88
N ALA A 91 6.97 -0.38 5.15
CA ALA A 91 7.80 0.46 6.01
C ALA A 91 9.24 0.59 5.49
N ALA A 92 9.83 -0.51 5.00
CA ALA A 92 11.17 -0.52 4.41
C ALA A 92 11.22 0.38 3.15
N VAL A 93 10.24 0.28 2.27
CA VAL A 93 10.15 1.14 1.08
C VAL A 93 10.00 2.61 1.48
N TYR A 94 9.17 2.92 2.46
CA TYR A 94 8.99 4.30 2.91
C TYR A 94 10.24 4.90 3.56
N ALA A 95 10.95 4.10 4.36
CA ALA A 95 12.18 4.56 5.00
C ALA A 95 13.31 4.87 3.99
N HIS A 96 13.29 4.20 2.84
CA HIS A 96 14.30 4.29 1.80
C HIS A 96 13.73 4.76 0.46
N ARG A 97 12.65 5.55 0.49
CA ARG A 97 11.86 5.93 -0.67
C ARG A 97 12.70 6.42 -1.86
N ASP A 98 13.66 7.28 -1.61
CA ASP A 98 14.49 7.90 -2.65
C ASP A 98 15.36 6.89 -3.43
N GLU A 99 15.58 5.70 -2.86
CA GLU A 99 16.30 4.61 -3.52
C GLU A 99 15.41 3.81 -4.50
N PHE A 100 14.12 4.07 -4.52
CA PHE A 100 13.13 3.44 -5.40
C PHE A 100 12.55 4.39 -6.44
N GLU A 101 13.04 5.61 -6.49
CA GLU A 101 12.60 6.65 -7.41
C GLU A 101 13.69 6.96 -8.45
N PHE A 102 13.29 7.58 -9.54
CA PHE A 102 14.21 8.25 -10.45
C PHE A 102 14.58 9.62 -9.92
N ASP A 103 15.76 10.09 -10.27
CA ASP A 103 16.10 11.48 -10.20
C ASP A 103 15.31 12.28 -11.28
N HIS A 104 15.46 13.57 -11.25
CA HIS A 104 14.77 14.47 -12.15
C HIS A 104 14.88 14.01 -13.63
N HIS A 105 13.77 14.03 -14.36
CA HIS A 105 13.65 13.58 -15.75
C HIS A 105 14.07 12.11 -16.01
N ALA A 106 13.77 11.23 -15.09
CA ALA A 106 14.11 9.80 -15.21
C ALA A 106 15.62 9.56 -15.40
N THR A 107 16.45 10.29 -14.65
CA THR A 107 17.90 10.12 -14.59
C THR A 107 18.32 9.42 -13.29
N GLY A 108 19.61 9.41 -13.01
CA GLY A 108 20.17 8.87 -11.78
C GLY A 108 20.42 7.36 -11.78
N ALA A 109 20.87 6.86 -10.66
CA ALA A 109 21.34 5.48 -10.51
C ALA A 109 20.22 4.43 -10.72
N ASN A 110 18.98 4.80 -10.49
CA ASN A 110 17.86 3.87 -10.63
C ASN A 110 17.37 3.68 -12.06
N ARG A 111 17.82 4.50 -13.01
CA ARG A 111 17.41 4.36 -14.42
C ARG A 111 17.71 2.99 -15.00
N ASP A 112 18.84 2.41 -14.64
CA ASP A 112 19.31 1.14 -15.17
C ASP A 112 19.00 -0.05 -14.25
N ALA A 113 18.27 0.18 -13.14
CA ALA A 113 17.90 -0.89 -12.22
C ALA A 113 16.85 -1.83 -12.83
N THR A 114 17.08 -3.13 -12.65
CA THR A 114 16.12 -4.15 -13.07
C THR A 114 15.05 -4.39 -11.98
N PRO A 115 13.90 -5.01 -12.31
CA PRO A 115 12.95 -5.47 -11.30
C PRO A 115 13.60 -6.33 -10.21
N ASN A 116 14.55 -7.21 -10.58
CA ASN A 116 15.26 -8.04 -9.62
C ASN A 116 16.15 -7.23 -8.67
N ASP A 117 16.73 -6.12 -9.12
CA ASP A 117 17.53 -5.26 -8.26
C ASP A 117 16.63 -4.56 -7.23
N ILE A 118 15.45 -4.14 -7.65
CA ILE A 118 14.44 -3.56 -6.74
C ILE A 118 13.99 -4.59 -5.69
N ILE A 119 13.68 -5.83 -6.09
CA ILE A 119 13.27 -6.90 -5.18
C ILE A 119 14.38 -7.17 -4.16
N ARG A 120 15.64 -7.36 -4.59
CA ARG A 120 16.78 -7.59 -3.71
C ARG A 120 17.01 -6.44 -2.72
N ARG A 121 16.81 -5.20 -3.16
CA ARG A 121 16.91 -4.02 -2.30
C ARG A 121 15.85 -4.05 -1.21
N ILE A 122 14.61 -4.35 -1.57
CA ILE A 122 13.50 -4.53 -0.61
C ILE A 122 13.80 -5.67 0.37
N GLU A 123 14.30 -6.82 -0.13
CA GLU A 123 14.73 -7.94 0.72
C GLU A 123 15.82 -7.52 1.72
N GLY A 124 16.79 -6.72 1.27
CA GLY A 124 17.87 -6.21 2.13
C GLY A 124 17.35 -5.33 3.27
N TYR A 125 16.38 -4.47 3.01
CA TYR A 125 15.83 -3.57 4.03
C TYR A 125 14.77 -4.23 4.92
N SER A 126 13.94 -5.09 4.36
CA SER A 126 12.87 -5.75 5.12
C SER A 126 13.32 -7.01 5.87
N GLY A 127 14.45 -7.59 5.49
CA GLY A 127 14.93 -8.88 5.99
C GLY A 127 14.12 -10.08 5.49
N LEU A 128 13.15 -9.88 4.60
CA LEU A 128 12.28 -10.93 4.07
C LEU A 128 12.85 -11.53 2.77
N ARG A 129 12.42 -12.74 2.42
CA ARG A 129 12.76 -13.40 1.16
C ARG A 129 11.55 -13.32 0.23
N LEU A 130 11.61 -12.48 -0.78
CA LEU A 130 10.47 -12.14 -1.64
C LEU A 130 10.56 -12.75 -3.03
N MET A 131 11.77 -13.02 -3.53
CA MET A 131 12.00 -13.45 -4.91
C MET A 131 11.12 -14.63 -5.33
N GLN A 132 11.04 -15.67 -4.49
CA GLN A 132 10.22 -16.84 -4.78
C GLN A 132 8.72 -16.54 -4.67
N ALA A 133 8.30 -15.78 -3.65
CA ALA A 133 6.92 -15.40 -3.47
C ALA A 133 6.44 -14.43 -4.56
N PHE A 134 7.33 -13.63 -5.12
CA PHE A 134 7.03 -12.71 -6.22
C PHE A 134 6.51 -13.42 -7.48
N ASP A 135 6.88 -14.68 -7.69
CA ASP A 135 6.48 -15.47 -8.85
C ASP A 135 5.08 -16.10 -8.74
N ILE A 136 4.39 -15.94 -7.61
CA ILE A 136 3.02 -16.46 -7.41
C ILE A 136 2.08 -15.81 -8.45
N PRO A 137 1.39 -16.58 -9.31
CA PRO A 137 0.56 -16.04 -10.40
C PRO A 137 -0.60 -15.16 -9.91
N ASP A 138 -1.19 -15.48 -8.76
CA ASP A 138 -2.35 -14.76 -8.21
C ASP A 138 -2.03 -13.33 -7.76
N LEU A 139 -0.74 -13.00 -7.53
CA LEU A 139 -0.32 -11.62 -7.24
C LEU A 139 -0.66 -10.65 -8.37
N ASP A 140 -0.61 -11.11 -9.62
CA ASP A 140 -1.02 -10.30 -10.77
C ASP A 140 -2.53 -9.98 -10.72
N LYS A 141 -3.35 -10.96 -10.36
CA LYS A 141 -4.79 -10.76 -10.15
C LYS A 141 -5.07 -9.79 -9.01
N ALA A 142 -4.31 -9.89 -7.90
CA ALA A 142 -4.43 -8.99 -6.76
C ALA A 142 -4.14 -7.53 -7.17
N THR A 143 -3.01 -7.28 -7.84
CA THR A 143 -2.64 -5.95 -8.32
C THR A 143 -3.68 -5.38 -9.28
N LYS A 144 -4.19 -6.19 -10.21
CA LYS A 144 -5.24 -5.79 -11.15
C LYS A 144 -6.56 -5.48 -10.43
N ARG A 145 -6.91 -6.24 -9.38
CA ARG A 145 -8.12 -6.01 -8.59
C ARG A 145 -8.08 -4.66 -7.89
N GLU A 146 -6.98 -4.33 -7.21
CA GLU A 146 -6.81 -3.05 -6.53
C GLU A 146 -6.86 -1.88 -7.52
N THR A 147 -6.15 -2.00 -8.65
CA THR A 147 -6.19 -0.99 -9.71
C THR A 147 -7.60 -0.79 -10.27
N ARG A 148 -8.32 -1.88 -10.52
CA ARG A 148 -9.71 -1.82 -11.01
C ARG A 148 -10.62 -1.15 -9.99
N TYR A 149 -10.51 -1.55 -8.72
CA TYR A 149 -11.30 -0.98 -7.64
C TYR A 149 -11.10 0.53 -7.50
N ALA A 150 -9.85 0.99 -7.50
CA ALA A 150 -9.54 2.42 -7.49
C ALA A 150 -10.20 3.15 -8.68
N ARG A 151 -10.00 2.65 -9.91
CA ARG A 151 -10.55 3.27 -11.12
C ARG A 151 -12.08 3.30 -11.15
N GLN A 152 -12.75 2.24 -10.69
CA GLN A 152 -14.21 2.18 -10.61
C GLN A 152 -14.80 3.20 -9.64
N ASN A 153 -14.00 3.63 -8.65
CA ASN A 153 -14.38 4.68 -7.72
C ASN A 153 -13.85 6.07 -8.12
N GLY A 154 -13.34 6.23 -9.34
CA GLY A 154 -12.83 7.51 -9.83
C GLY A 154 -11.51 7.95 -9.19
N ILE A 155 -10.78 7.03 -8.57
CA ILE A 155 -9.51 7.31 -7.89
C ILE A 155 -8.36 7.13 -8.87
N HIS A 156 -7.62 8.21 -9.14
CA HIS A 156 -6.53 8.28 -10.09
C HIS A 156 -5.23 8.84 -9.51
N VAL A 157 -5.28 9.33 -8.28
CA VAL A 157 -4.12 9.93 -7.59
C VAL A 157 -3.93 9.31 -6.21
N SER A 158 -2.75 9.47 -5.64
CA SER A 158 -2.40 9.01 -4.30
C SER A 158 -1.75 10.11 -3.46
N PRO A 159 -2.03 10.20 -2.18
CA PRO A 159 -3.09 9.44 -1.50
C PRO A 159 -4.49 9.91 -1.90
N SER A 160 -5.44 8.99 -1.96
CA SER A 160 -6.87 9.29 -1.99
C SER A 160 -7.57 8.58 -0.85
N PHE A 161 -8.73 9.08 -0.44
CA PHE A 161 -9.43 8.60 0.74
C PHE A 161 -10.88 8.31 0.43
N MET A 162 -11.43 7.27 1.07
CA MET A 162 -12.82 6.88 0.93
C MET A 162 -13.37 6.46 2.30
N ILE A 163 -14.56 6.91 2.63
CA ILE A 163 -15.26 6.53 3.87
C ILE A 163 -16.58 5.88 3.47
N ASP A 164 -16.82 4.66 3.94
CA ASP A 164 -18.02 3.87 3.67
C ASP A 164 -18.39 3.82 2.17
N GLY A 165 -17.38 3.68 1.31
CA GLY A 165 -17.57 3.62 -0.14
C GLY A 165 -17.74 4.98 -0.82
N ILE A 166 -17.63 6.10 -0.09
CA ILE A 166 -17.76 7.46 -0.63
C ILE A 166 -16.37 8.14 -0.65
N VAL A 167 -15.91 8.51 -1.84
CA VAL A 167 -14.65 9.23 -2.02
C VAL A 167 -14.71 10.58 -1.30
N GLN A 168 -13.62 10.93 -0.63
CA GLN A 168 -13.45 12.16 0.14
C GLN A 168 -12.47 13.09 -0.58
N PRO A 169 -12.94 13.90 -1.54
CA PRO A 169 -12.03 14.71 -2.37
C PRO A 169 -11.34 15.83 -1.59
N ASP A 170 -11.92 16.22 -0.46
CA ASP A 170 -11.40 17.29 0.39
C ASP A 170 -10.41 16.78 1.45
N MET A 171 -10.21 15.46 1.57
CA MET A 171 -9.23 14.91 2.48
C MET A 171 -7.84 14.88 1.85
N SER A 172 -6.83 15.22 2.65
CA SER A 172 -5.45 15.23 2.22
C SER A 172 -4.50 14.66 3.28
N SER A 173 -3.31 14.26 2.86
CA SER A 173 -2.23 13.88 3.80
C SER A 173 -1.75 15.07 4.63
N GLY A 174 -2.12 16.31 4.27
CA GLY A 174 -1.81 17.53 4.99
C GLY A 174 -2.69 17.77 6.21
N ASP A 175 -3.91 17.23 6.23
CA ASP A 175 -4.89 17.49 7.29
C ASP A 175 -4.41 17.00 8.66
N ALA A 176 -4.93 17.60 9.73
CA ALA A 176 -4.69 17.07 11.08
C ALA A 176 -5.44 15.74 11.28
N VAL A 177 -4.87 14.86 12.10
CA VAL A 177 -5.53 13.58 12.46
C VAL A 177 -6.91 13.82 13.09
N ALA A 178 -7.06 14.86 13.90
CA ALA A 178 -8.34 15.22 14.50
C ALA A 178 -9.44 15.52 13.46
N ASP A 179 -9.07 16.07 12.29
CA ASP A 179 -10.03 16.34 11.22
C ASP A 179 -10.44 15.05 10.51
N TRP A 180 -9.52 14.10 10.35
CA TRP A 180 -9.86 12.76 9.87
C TRP A 180 -10.81 12.05 10.82
N VAL A 181 -10.51 12.06 12.13
CA VAL A 181 -11.34 11.43 13.17
C VAL A 181 -12.75 12.01 13.20
N LYS A 182 -12.92 13.33 13.04
CA LYS A 182 -14.25 13.96 12.94
C LYS A 182 -15.08 13.42 11.77
N ARG A 183 -14.44 13.09 10.64
CA ARG A 183 -15.15 12.52 9.48
C ARG A 183 -15.50 11.04 9.67
N LEU A 184 -14.81 10.36 10.59
CA LEU A 184 -15.02 8.96 10.93
C LEU A 184 -16.04 8.75 12.06
N ALA A 185 -16.47 9.83 12.71
CA ALA A 185 -17.44 9.81 13.81
C ALA A 185 -18.87 9.44 13.35
#